data_b62ff755043f1bda9ccf569817b300e0
#
_entry.id   b62ff755043f1bda9ccf569817b300e0
#
_cell.length_a   1.000
_cell.length_b   1.000
_cell.length_c   1.000
_cell.angle_alpha   90.00
_cell.angle_beta   90.00
_cell.angle_gamma   90.00
#
_symmetry.space_group_name_H-M   'P 1'
#
loop_
_entity.id
_entity.type
_entity.pdbx_description
1 polymer ?
#
loop_
_entity_poly.entity_id
_entity_poly.type
_entity_poly.pdbx_seq_one_letter_code
_entity_poly.pdbx_strand_id
1 'polypeptide(L)'
;FVGDSIMTGFSDFELANKGNVIATVGAFLKPHLENNISTVINYNPKYLVLHYGLNEMSDDKQIMNAFINNYTADIKKLKAGLPSTKIIVCGLMPVKQAAVDAQDRLKMVGTYNERIREMCVELGVAYSEDSQLFVDNGDLYTKDGIHVQRPLYVKWINYLVKEMGIY
;
A
#
# COMPACT_ATOMS: atom_id res chain seq x y z
N PHE A 1 5.60 -6.95 -4.44
CA PHE A 1 4.85 -6.26 -3.39
C PHE A 1 5.81 -5.63 -2.41
N VAL A 2 5.64 -4.34 -2.10
CA VAL A 2 6.51 -3.63 -1.15
C VAL A 2 5.64 -2.81 -0.21
N GLY A 3 5.86 -2.93 1.13
CA GLY A 3 5.02 -2.21 2.06
C GLY A 3 5.16 -2.56 3.54
N ASP A 4 4.09 -2.28 4.27
CA ASP A 4 3.96 -2.52 5.70
C ASP A 4 3.34 -3.90 6.03
N SER A 5 2.77 -4.06 7.23
CA SER A 5 2.14 -5.30 7.69
C SER A 5 1.01 -5.81 6.76
N ILE A 6 0.37 -4.92 6.03
CA ILE A 6 -0.68 -5.30 5.09
C ILE A 6 -0.08 -6.07 3.90
N MET A 7 1.09 -5.67 3.42
CA MET A 7 1.75 -6.37 2.32
C MET A 7 2.37 -7.70 2.74
N THR A 8 2.71 -7.93 4.03
CA THR A 8 3.22 -9.23 4.48
C THR A 8 2.23 -10.36 4.22
N GLY A 9 0.93 -10.08 4.27
CA GLY A 9 -0.12 -11.07 4.05
C GLY A 9 -0.03 -11.80 2.71
N PHE A 10 0.55 -11.18 1.66
CA PHE A 10 0.73 -11.87 0.38
C PHE A 10 1.71 -13.03 0.47
N SER A 11 2.76 -12.94 1.29
CA SER A 11 3.69 -14.04 1.57
C SER A 11 3.21 -14.94 2.69
N ASP A 12 2.61 -14.39 3.74
CA ASP A 12 2.16 -15.13 4.92
C ASP A 12 1.03 -16.10 4.58
N PHE A 13 0.17 -15.73 3.65
CA PHE A 13 -0.91 -16.57 3.11
C PHE A 13 -0.53 -17.35 1.85
N GLU A 14 0.74 -17.36 1.48
CA GLU A 14 1.29 -18.09 0.31
C GLU A 14 0.63 -17.71 -1.03
N LEU A 15 0.23 -16.44 -1.18
CA LEU A 15 -0.33 -15.91 -2.43
C LEU A 15 0.73 -15.34 -3.36
N ALA A 16 1.90 -15.03 -2.83
CA ALA A 16 3.09 -14.64 -3.57
C ALA A 16 4.33 -15.32 -2.99
N ASN A 17 5.32 -15.61 -3.83
CA ASN A 17 6.60 -16.10 -3.35
C ASN A 17 7.25 -15.09 -2.41
N LYS A 18 7.85 -15.54 -1.32
CA LYS A 18 8.50 -14.65 -0.33
C LYS A 18 9.52 -13.71 -0.96
N GLY A 19 10.25 -14.13 -1.98
CA GLY A 19 11.20 -13.29 -2.72
C GLY A 19 10.54 -12.15 -3.51
N ASN A 20 9.22 -12.19 -3.71
CA ASN A 20 8.44 -11.16 -4.39
C ASN A 20 7.78 -10.18 -3.41
N VAL A 21 8.03 -10.31 -2.11
CA VAL A 21 7.43 -9.48 -1.06
C VAL A 21 8.53 -8.86 -0.21
N ILE A 22 8.66 -7.55 -0.26
CA ILE A 22 9.55 -6.74 0.58
C ILE A 22 8.64 -5.94 1.53
N ALA A 23 8.24 -6.57 2.62
CA ALA A 23 7.30 -5.98 3.56
C ALA A 23 7.67 -6.34 5.00
N THR A 24 7.37 -5.44 5.93
CA THR A 24 7.70 -5.60 7.35
C THR A 24 6.54 -5.10 8.20
N VAL A 25 6.18 -5.86 9.22
CA VAL A 25 5.17 -5.46 10.22
C VAL A 25 5.61 -4.15 10.89
N GLY A 26 4.71 -3.17 10.91
CA GLY A 26 4.98 -1.87 11.50
C GLY A 26 5.91 -0.97 10.68
N ALA A 27 6.23 -1.34 9.44
CA ALA A 27 7.10 -0.53 8.61
C ALA A 27 6.49 0.85 8.33
N PHE A 28 7.32 1.87 8.50
CA PHE A 28 7.08 3.22 8.00
C PHE A 28 7.63 3.34 6.59
N LEU A 29 7.01 4.15 5.75
CA LEU A 29 7.49 4.45 4.40
C LEU A 29 9.00 4.76 4.44
N LYS A 30 9.35 5.70 5.30
CA LYS A 30 10.75 6.01 5.59
C LYS A 30 11.11 5.48 7.00
N PRO A 31 12.12 4.65 7.15
CA PRO A 31 13.20 4.33 6.19
C PRO A 31 12.94 3.08 5.32
N HIS A 32 11.79 2.38 5.46
CA HIS A 32 11.64 1.05 4.86
C HIS A 32 11.75 1.07 3.33
N LEU A 33 10.95 1.90 2.62
CA LEU A 33 11.03 1.97 1.16
C LEU A 33 12.38 2.51 0.70
N GLU A 34 12.86 3.59 1.31
CA GLU A 34 14.14 4.23 0.97
C GLU A 34 15.30 3.23 0.98
N ASN A 35 15.40 2.39 2.02
CA ASN A 35 16.45 1.38 2.15
C ASN A 35 16.31 0.23 1.14
N ASN A 36 15.12 0.01 0.58
CA ASN A 36 14.84 -1.10 -0.33
C ASN A 36 14.78 -0.67 -1.81
N ILE A 37 14.91 0.62 -2.15
CA ILE A 37 14.84 1.11 -3.53
C ILE A 37 15.86 0.38 -4.43
N SER A 38 17.11 0.27 -4.01
CA SER A 38 18.15 -0.41 -4.80
C SER A 38 17.84 -1.89 -5.00
N THR A 39 17.30 -2.56 -3.98
CA THR A 39 16.88 -3.97 -4.07
C THR A 39 15.76 -4.13 -5.09
N VAL A 40 14.75 -3.26 -5.06
CA VAL A 40 13.63 -3.27 -6.00
C VAL A 40 14.09 -2.99 -7.43
N ILE A 41 14.98 -2.02 -7.61
CA ILE A 41 15.56 -1.69 -8.93
C ILE A 41 16.37 -2.88 -9.48
N ASN A 42 17.21 -3.50 -8.66
CA ASN A 42 18.00 -4.67 -9.07
C ASN A 42 17.12 -5.89 -9.40
N TYR A 43 15.98 -6.03 -8.72
CA TYR A 43 15.00 -7.09 -9.00
C TYR A 43 14.30 -6.86 -10.36
N ASN A 44 14.15 -5.61 -10.78
CA ASN A 44 13.56 -5.17 -12.06
C ASN A 44 12.19 -5.83 -12.35
N PRO A 45 11.18 -5.64 -11.48
CA PRO A 45 9.90 -6.31 -11.63
C PRO A 45 9.10 -5.71 -12.80
N LYS A 46 8.30 -6.53 -13.49
CA LYS A 46 7.35 -6.03 -14.50
C LYS A 46 6.23 -5.18 -13.86
N TYR A 47 5.81 -5.55 -12.66
CA TYR A 47 4.79 -4.87 -11.87
C TYR A 47 5.30 -4.64 -10.45
N LEU A 48 5.14 -3.43 -9.94
CA LEU A 48 5.50 -3.06 -8.59
C LEU A 48 4.26 -2.52 -7.87
N VAL A 49 3.84 -3.19 -6.82
CA VAL A 49 2.71 -2.80 -5.98
C VAL A 49 3.23 -2.25 -4.66
N LEU A 50 2.83 -1.03 -4.32
CA LEU A 50 3.25 -0.31 -3.11
C LEU A 50 2.05 -0.06 -2.19
N HIS A 51 2.23 -0.24 -0.88
CA HIS A 51 1.24 0.12 0.14
C HIS A 51 1.95 0.64 1.39
N TYR A 52 1.71 1.91 1.75
CA TYR A 52 2.22 2.58 2.95
C TYR A 52 1.28 3.68 3.41
N GLY A 53 1.29 3.99 4.69
CA GLY A 53 0.62 5.16 5.25
C GLY A 53 -0.17 4.89 6.53
N LEU A 54 -0.57 3.64 6.82
CA LEU A 54 -1.32 3.33 8.04
C LEU A 54 -0.50 3.59 9.31
N ASN A 55 0.81 3.36 9.26
CA ASN A 55 1.69 3.53 10.42
C ASN A 55 2.10 5.00 10.64
N GLU A 56 2.21 5.78 9.54
CA GLU A 56 2.56 7.21 9.57
C GLU A 56 1.37 8.13 9.83
N MET A 57 0.16 7.58 9.79
CA MET A 57 -1.06 8.38 9.80
C MET A 57 -1.14 9.32 11.02
N SER A 58 -1.46 10.58 10.75
CA SER A 58 -1.61 11.64 11.73
C SER A 58 -2.62 12.68 11.22
N ASP A 59 -3.27 13.40 12.11
CA ASP A 59 -4.07 14.59 11.80
C ASP A 59 -3.20 15.87 11.68
N ASP A 60 -1.92 15.79 12.02
CA ASP A 60 -0.96 16.86 11.78
C ASP A 60 -0.66 16.97 10.28
N LYS A 61 -1.01 18.13 9.71
CA LYS A 61 -0.77 18.43 8.28
C LYS A 61 0.71 18.40 7.90
N GLN A 62 1.62 18.72 8.82
CA GLN A 62 3.06 18.70 8.53
C GLN A 62 3.54 17.26 8.39
N ILE A 63 3.08 16.35 9.24
CA ILE A 63 3.39 14.92 9.16
C ILE A 63 2.84 14.33 7.87
N MET A 64 1.58 14.62 7.53
CA MET A 64 0.97 14.16 6.29
C MET A 64 1.71 14.70 5.05
N ASN A 65 2.06 15.99 5.01
CA ASN A 65 2.82 16.56 3.92
C ASN A 65 4.22 15.94 3.80
N ALA A 66 4.89 15.69 4.92
CA ALA A 66 6.19 15.00 4.93
C ALA A 66 6.07 13.57 4.37
N PHE A 67 5.03 12.83 4.73
CA PHE A 67 4.74 11.51 4.17
C PHE A 67 4.58 11.56 2.65
N ILE A 68 3.71 12.43 2.13
CA ILE A 68 3.46 12.57 0.68
C ILE A 68 4.75 13.01 -0.05
N ASN A 69 5.52 13.96 0.49
CA ASN A 69 6.76 14.41 -0.11
C ASN A 69 7.82 13.29 -0.19
N ASN A 70 7.96 12.50 0.88
CA ASN A 70 8.86 11.36 0.92
C ASN A 70 8.42 10.29 -0.09
N TYR A 71 7.12 9.97 -0.14
CA TYR A 71 6.58 8.97 -1.07
C TYR A 71 6.79 9.41 -2.53
N THR A 72 6.51 10.68 -2.81
CA THR A 72 6.79 11.31 -4.12
C THR A 72 8.25 11.15 -4.53
N ALA A 73 9.19 11.46 -3.62
CA ALA A 73 10.61 11.36 -3.89
C ALA A 73 11.05 9.92 -4.18
N ASP A 74 10.56 8.96 -3.42
CA ASP A 74 10.93 7.56 -3.57
C ASP A 74 10.32 6.94 -4.84
N ILE A 75 9.05 7.27 -5.18
CA ILE A 75 8.45 6.85 -6.46
C ILE A 75 9.21 7.44 -7.65
N LYS A 76 9.67 8.70 -7.58
CA LYS A 76 10.52 9.27 -8.63
C LYS A 76 11.81 8.50 -8.84
N LYS A 77 12.49 8.08 -7.76
CA LYS A 77 13.69 7.23 -7.84
C LYS A 77 13.38 5.87 -8.47
N LEU A 78 12.28 5.24 -8.05
CA LEU A 78 11.82 3.96 -8.61
C LEU A 78 11.50 4.09 -10.11
N LYS A 79 10.78 5.14 -10.53
CA LYS A 79 10.49 5.39 -11.95
C LYS A 79 11.75 5.58 -12.79
N ALA A 80 12.72 6.31 -12.27
CA ALA A 80 14.00 6.53 -12.96
C ALA A 80 14.80 5.22 -13.13
N GLY A 81 14.79 4.36 -12.10
CA GLY A 81 15.51 3.08 -12.13
C GLY A 81 14.74 1.94 -12.82
N LEU A 82 13.44 2.11 -13.03
CA LEU A 82 12.52 1.06 -13.52
C LEU A 82 11.63 1.59 -14.66
N PRO A 83 12.20 2.00 -15.80
CA PRO A 83 11.45 2.70 -16.87
C PRO A 83 10.37 1.83 -17.54
N SER A 84 10.47 0.50 -17.43
CA SER A 84 9.50 -0.45 -18.02
C SER A 84 8.54 -1.07 -17.00
N THR A 85 8.66 -0.73 -15.71
CA THR A 85 7.82 -1.27 -14.64
C THR A 85 6.52 -0.49 -14.53
N LYS A 86 5.39 -1.20 -14.50
CA LYS A 86 4.12 -0.59 -14.10
C LYS A 86 4.09 -0.50 -12.57
N ILE A 87 4.14 0.73 -12.05
CA ILE A 87 4.03 1.02 -10.62
C ILE A 87 2.55 1.25 -10.28
N ILE A 88 2.08 0.56 -9.25
CA ILE A 88 0.72 0.64 -8.72
C ILE A 88 0.83 0.97 -7.24
N VAL A 89 0.22 2.07 -6.82
CA VAL A 89 0.11 2.45 -5.42
C VAL A 89 -1.29 2.09 -4.95
N CYS A 90 -1.40 1.21 -3.97
CA CYS A 90 -2.68 0.89 -3.35
C CYS A 90 -3.12 2.01 -2.42
N GLY A 91 -4.41 2.32 -2.44
CA GLY A 91 -5.04 3.11 -1.39
C GLY A 91 -4.95 2.40 -0.03
N LEU A 92 -5.04 3.16 1.03
CA LEU A 92 -5.18 2.61 2.38
C LEU A 92 -6.59 2.01 2.50
N MET A 93 -6.65 0.77 2.94
CA MET A 93 -7.93 0.09 3.11
C MET A 93 -8.78 0.79 4.19
N PRO A 94 -10.10 0.82 4.04
CA PRO A 94 -11.01 1.26 5.10
C PRO A 94 -10.77 0.43 6.36
N VAL A 95 -10.83 1.06 7.53
CA VAL A 95 -10.72 0.39 8.81
C VAL A 95 -12.07 0.33 9.51
N LYS A 96 -12.27 -0.61 10.41
CA LYS A 96 -13.50 -0.70 11.20
C LYS A 96 -13.59 0.42 12.24
N GLN A 97 -14.81 0.83 12.59
CA GLN A 97 -15.04 1.86 13.61
C GLN A 97 -14.32 1.55 14.93
N ALA A 98 -14.32 0.29 15.35
CA ALA A 98 -13.61 -0.12 16.57
C ALA A 98 -12.09 0.15 16.51
N ALA A 99 -11.47 0.09 15.33
CA ALA A 99 -10.07 0.47 15.16
C ALA A 99 -9.87 1.99 15.26
N VAL A 100 -10.80 2.78 14.71
CA VAL A 100 -10.81 4.24 14.86
C VAL A 100 -10.98 4.63 16.31
N ASP A 101 -11.90 3.98 17.03
CA ASP A 101 -12.16 4.25 18.45
C ASP A 101 -10.91 3.94 19.32
N ALA A 102 -10.13 2.93 18.93
CA ALA A 102 -8.89 2.57 19.59
C ALA A 102 -7.70 3.47 19.19
N GLN A 103 -7.70 4.00 17.96
CA GLN A 103 -6.63 4.80 17.39
C GLN A 103 -7.23 5.92 16.52
N ASP A 104 -7.57 7.06 17.15
CA ASP A 104 -8.27 8.19 16.52
C ASP A 104 -7.63 8.68 15.20
N ARG A 105 -6.30 8.56 15.06
CA ARG A 105 -5.59 8.90 13.82
C ARG A 105 -6.11 8.16 12.59
N LEU A 106 -6.69 6.97 12.74
CA LEU A 106 -7.21 6.15 11.64
C LEU A 106 -8.45 6.75 10.95
N LYS A 107 -9.10 7.75 11.55
CA LYS A 107 -10.13 8.57 10.88
C LYS A 107 -9.62 9.28 9.64
N MET A 108 -8.29 9.46 9.53
CA MET A 108 -7.65 10.17 8.42
C MET A 108 -7.45 9.33 7.15
N VAL A 109 -7.85 8.04 7.12
CA VAL A 109 -7.69 7.14 5.95
C VAL A 109 -8.19 7.80 4.66
N GLY A 110 -9.39 8.39 4.68
CA GLY A 110 -9.94 9.06 3.50
C GLY A 110 -9.05 10.21 3.00
N THR A 111 -8.63 11.08 3.92
CA THR A 111 -7.76 12.23 3.57
C THR A 111 -6.41 11.79 3.02
N TYR A 112 -5.79 10.74 3.61
CA TYR A 112 -4.55 10.18 3.08
C TYR A 112 -4.75 9.60 1.68
N ASN A 113 -5.85 8.88 1.44
CA ASN A 113 -6.17 8.31 0.13
C ASN A 113 -6.34 9.39 -0.95
N GLU A 114 -7.01 10.51 -0.64
CA GLU A 114 -7.12 11.64 -1.55
C GLU A 114 -5.72 12.17 -1.94
N ARG A 115 -4.85 12.40 -0.96
CA ARG A 115 -3.50 12.90 -1.20
C ARG A 115 -2.61 11.91 -1.94
N ILE A 116 -2.72 10.61 -1.66
CA ILE A 116 -1.99 9.55 -2.39
C ILE A 116 -2.48 9.49 -3.84
N ARG A 117 -3.79 9.60 -4.08
CA ARG A 117 -4.36 9.63 -5.44
C ARG A 117 -3.83 10.83 -6.22
N GLU A 118 -3.87 12.04 -5.63
CA GLU A 118 -3.32 13.26 -6.24
C GLU A 118 -1.85 13.06 -6.62
N MET A 119 -1.03 12.56 -5.70
CA MET A 119 0.38 12.24 -5.94
C MET A 119 0.55 11.25 -7.11
N CYS A 120 -0.27 10.21 -7.18
CA CYS A 120 -0.20 9.24 -8.26
C CYS A 120 -0.51 9.87 -9.62
N VAL A 121 -1.52 10.76 -9.69
CA VAL A 121 -1.85 11.52 -10.91
C VAL A 121 -0.67 12.40 -11.33
N GLU A 122 -0.09 13.16 -10.41
CA GLU A 122 1.06 14.03 -10.68
C GLU A 122 2.28 13.26 -11.18
N LEU A 123 2.50 12.07 -10.63
CA LEU A 123 3.63 11.21 -10.98
C LEU A 123 3.38 10.34 -12.22
N GLY A 124 2.12 10.25 -12.70
CA GLY A 124 1.76 9.34 -13.80
C GLY A 124 2.00 7.87 -13.44
N VAL A 125 1.66 7.46 -12.21
CA VAL A 125 1.63 6.08 -11.76
C VAL A 125 0.19 5.66 -11.46
N ALA A 126 -0.09 4.35 -11.49
CA ALA A 126 -1.44 3.87 -11.21
C ALA A 126 -1.76 3.99 -9.72
N TYR A 127 -2.98 4.44 -9.41
CA TYR A 127 -3.58 4.33 -8.09
C TYR A 127 -4.62 3.21 -8.12
N SER A 128 -4.61 2.31 -7.16
CA SER A 128 -5.60 1.22 -7.06
C SER A 128 -6.82 1.69 -6.25
N GLU A 129 -7.98 1.69 -6.90
CA GLU A 129 -9.28 2.08 -6.30
C GLU A 129 -9.95 0.88 -5.61
N ASP A 130 -9.21 0.15 -4.78
CA ASP A 130 -9.64 -1.12 -4.20
C ASP A 130 -10.47 -0.98 -2.90
N SER A 131 -10.70 0.23 -2.41
CA SER A 131 -11.43 0.48 -1.15
C SER A 131 -12.80 -0.20 -1.07
N GLN A 132 -13.55 -0.22 -2.19
CA GLN A 132 -14.89 -0.84 -2.21
C GLN A 132 -14.82 -2.35 -2.01
N LEU A 133 -13.76 -3.01 -2.49
CA LEU A 133 -13.53 -4.44 -2.24
C LEU A 133 -13.49 -4.74 -0.73
N PHE A 134 -12.86 -3.89 0.05
CA PHE A 134 -12.75 -4.05 1.52
C PHE A 134 -14.06 -3.73 2.22
N VAL A 135 -14.80 -2.72 1.76
CA VAL A 135 -16.14 -2.39 2.29
C VAL A 135 -17.09 -3.56 2.10
N ASP A 136 -17.15 -4.12 0.89
CA ASP A 136 -18.06 -5.22 0.53
C ASP A 136 -17.74 -6.54 1.25
N ASN A 137 -16.54 -6.66 1.83
CA ASN A 137 -16.06 -7.85 2.52
C ASN A 137 -15.68 -7.57 3.98
N GLY A 138 -16.43 -6.69 4.61
CA GLY A 138 -16.16 -6.24 5.98
C GLY A 138 -16.18 -7.32 7.06
N ASP A 139 -16.80 -8.47 6.81
CA ASP A 139 -16.82 -9.66 7.67
C ASP A 139 -15.46 -10.40 7.69
N LEU A 140 -14.61 -10.14 6.72
CA LEU A 140 -13.28 -10.75 6.59
C LEU A 140 -12.16 -9.96 7.29
N TYR A 141 -12.49 -8.93 8.06
CA TYR A 141 -11.52 -8.28 8.94
C TYR A 141 -11.17 -9.13 10.15
N THR A 142 -9.96 -8.96 10.67
CA THR A 142 -9.58 -9.52 11.97
C THR A 142 -10.16 -8.69 13.11
N LYS A 143 -10.00 -9.14 14.35
CA LYS A 143 -10.58 -8.48 15.53
C LYS A 143 -10.07 -7.05 15.75
N ASP A 144 -8.89 -6.72 15.22
CA ASP A 144 -8.31 -5.38 15.35
C ASP A 144 -8.97 -4.34 14.42
N GLY A 145 -9.79 -4.79 13.47
CA GLY A 145 -10.48 -3.93 12.52
C GLY A 145 -9.57 -3.26 11.47
N ILE A 146 -8.32 -3.69 11.37
CA ILE A 146 -7.30 -3.18 10.44
C ILE A 146 -6.86 -4.28 9.47
N HIS A 147 -6.34 -5.38 10.00
CA HIS A 147 -5.86 -6.50 9.19
C HIS A 147 -7.04 -7.34 8.68
N VAL A 148 -6.79 -8.08 7.61
CA VAL A 148 -7.82 -8.90 6.96
C VAL A 148 -7.37 -10.34 6.84
N GLN A 149 -8.34 -11.23 6.69
CA GLN A 149 -8.15 -12.66 6.59
C GLN A 149 -7.76 -13.08 5.17
N ARG A 150 -7.15 -14.26 5.03
CA ARG A 150 -6.71 -14.83 3.75
C ARG A 150 -7.74 -14.77 2.63
N PRO A 151 -9.06 -15.06 2.82
CA PRO A 151 -10.03 -14.98 1.74
C PRO A 151 -10.11 -13.60 1.08
N LEU A 152 -9.91 -12.51 1.85
CA LEU A 152 -9.93 -11.16 1.29
C LEU A 152 -8.64 -10.88 0.49
N TYR A 153 -7.48 -11.38 0.92
CA TYR A 153 -6.26 -11.30 0.13
C TYR A 153 -6.37 -12.02 -1.22
N VAL A 154 -7.08 -13.17 -1.27
CA VAL A 154 -7.36 -13.86 -2.54
C VAL A 154 -8.20 -13.01 -3.48
N LYS A 155 -9.22 -12.31 -2.96
CA LYS A 155 -10.01 -11.36 -3.75
C LYS A 155 -9.16 -10.17 -4.20
N TRP A 156 -8.32 -9.65 -3.32
CA TRP A 156 -7.49 -8.48 -3.58
C TRP A 156 -6.40 -8.76 -4.63
N ILE A 157 -5.71 -9.90 -4.57
CA ILE A 157 -4.73 -10.24 -5.62
C ILE A 157 -5.41 -10.40 -6.99
N ASN A 158 -6.61 -10.98 -7.04
CA ASN A 158 -7.37 -11.08 -8.29
C ASN A 158 -7.78 -9.69 -8.82
N TYR A 159 -8.14 -8.76 -7.94
CA TYR A 159 -8.40 -7.37 -8.31
C TYR A 159 -7.14 -6.71 -8.89
N LEU A 160 -6.00 -6.81 -8.20
CA LEU A 160 -4.73 -6.25 -8.66
C LEU A 160 -4.25 -6.86 -9.99
N VAL A 161 -4.45 -8.16 -10.21
CA VAL A 161 -4.11 -8.83 -11.48
C VAL A 161 -4.90 -8.24 -12.65
N LYS A 162 -6.18 -7.90 -12.45
CA LYS A 162 -6.99 -7.20 -13.45
C LYS A 162 -6.47 -5.79 -13.72
N GLU A 163 -6.12 -5.04 -12.66
CA GLU A 163 -5.51 -3.71 -12.76
C GLU A 163 -4.17 -3.75 -13.52
N MET A 164 -3.42 -4.83 -13.37
CA MET A 164 -2.17 -5.07 -14.10
C MET A 164 -2.41 -5.37 -15.60
N GLY A 165 -3.64 -5.75 -15.99
CA GLY A 165 -3.96 -6.20 -17.35
C GLY A 165 -3.39 -7.59 -17.64
N ILE A 166 -3.29 -8.45 -16.64
CA ILE A 166 -2.87 -9.85 -16.77
C ILE A 166 -4.16 -10.68 -16.87
N TYR A 167 -4.40 -11.30 -18.03
CA TYR A 167 -5.56 -12.16 -18.31
C TYR A 167 -5.10 -13.56 -18.61
#